data_06b4f8235ba58207e135cec19d267516
#
_entry.id   06b4f8235ba58207e135cec19d267516
#
_cell.length_a   1.000
_cell.length_b   1.000
_cell.length_c   1.000
_cell.angle_alpha   90.00
_cell.angle_beta   90.00
_cell.angle_gamma   90.00
#
_symmetry.space_group_name_H-M   'P 1'
#
loop_
_entity.id
_entity.type
_entity.pdbx_description
1 polymer ?
#
loop_
_entity_poly.entity_id
_entity_poly.type
_entity_poly.pdbx_seq_one_letter_code
_entity_poly.pdbx_strand_id
1 'polypeptide(L)'
;MVYRMIFNQTAYFGRGAIKEIPAVAKQHGFKKAFIVTDPVLLETGTAKKVTKVLDEAGLPYEVFSNVKPNPPVECIKDGVAKFAESGADFLIGLGGGSPQDTCKGIGIITANPEFADVLSLEGVADTKNPSVPIFGVPTTAGTASETTINYVVTDTANKRKFVADDPHDIPIVAFVDPDLTDSMPRGLKVATGLDALTHAIEGYITPGAWSLSDCLSMQTIRMIAKNLAKSADGDIPAGEQMAYASYITGMAYSNVGLGLVHGMAHPLGGRLGVAHGVANGILLAPVMEYNKDFTGEKYRDIADAFGVEDAYTGDLEKVREEAVQAVHKLTVDLKNPTTISEVGATEADLEPLAHDAFHDVCTPGNPRQATEEDILAIYKSLM
;
A
#
# COMPACT_ATOMS: atom_id res chain seq x y z
N MET A 1 -14.09 5.34 24.31
CA MET A 1 -14.09 5.47 22.85
C MET A 1 -14.32 4.09 22.26
N VAL A 2 -15.03 3.95 21.15
CA VAL A 2 -15.23 2.65 20.46
C VAL A 2 -14.37 2.67 19.22
N TYR A 3 -13.53 1.65 19.03
CA TYR A 3 -12.70 1.45 17.86
C TYR A 3 -13.30 0.34 16.99
N ARG A 4 -13.23 0.50 15.67
CA ARG A 4 -13.63 -0.52 14.70
C ARG A 4 -12.41 -0.90 13.88
N MET A 5 -12.23 -2.19 13.62
CA MET A 5 -11.24 -2.70 12.67
C MET A 5 -11.91 -3.67 11.71
N ILE A 6 -11.53 -3.62 10.47
CA ILE A 6 -12.03 -4.46 9.38
C ILE A 6 -10.86 -5.28 8.87
N PHE A 7 -11.08 -6.59 8.74
CA PHE A 7 -10.09 -7.56 8.30
C PHE A 7 -10.69 -8.49 7.25
N ASN A 8 -9.83 -9.15 6.48
CA ASN A 8 -10.25 -10.28 5.65
C ASN A 8 -10.97 -11.33 6.49
N GLN A 9 -11.88 -12.07 5.89
CA GLN A 9 -12.50 -13.23 6.55
C GLN A 9 -11.47 -14.33 6.82
N THR A 10 -10.52 -14.52 5.89
CA THR A 10 -9.46 -15.52 5.98
C THR A 10 -8.22 -15.04 5.22
N ALA A 11 -7.04 -15.45 5.67
CA ALA A 11 -5.81 -15.28 4.92
C ALA A 11 -4.92 -16.53 5.02
N TYR A 12 -4.28 -16.88 3.90
CA TYR A 12 -3.34 -17.99 3.79
C TYR A 12 -1.93 -17.45 3.60
N PHE A 13 -0.98 -17.97 4.37
CA PHE A 13 0.40 -17.51 4.38
C PHE A 13 1.36 -18.66 4.10
N GLY A 14 2.40 -18.37 3.34
CA GLY A 14 3.49 -19.30 3.09
C GLY A 14 3.62 -19.70 1.64
N ARG A 15 4.76 -20.34 1.35
CA ARG A 15 5.09 -20.78 0.00
C ARG A 15 4.11 -21.83 -0.48
N GLY A 16 3.51 -21.57 -1.63
CA GLY A 16 2.46 -22.40 -2.19
C GLY A 16 1.05 -22.09 -1.69
N ALA A 17 0.83 -20.98 -0.95
CA ALA A 17 -0.50 -20.55 -0.48
C ALA A 17 -1.53 -20.43 -1.61
N ILE A 18 -1.11 -20.07 -2.83
CA ILE A 18 -2.00 -20.00 -3.99
C ILE A 18 -2.65 -21.35 -4.36
N LYS A 19 -2.10 -22.48 -3.92
CA LYS A 19 -2.68 -23.82 -4.16
C LYS A 19 -4.00 -24.03 -3.44
N GLU A 20 -4.29 -23.22 -2.42
CA GLU A 20 -5.54 -23.25 -1.69
C GLU A 20 -6.69 -22.54 -2.44
N ILE A 21 -6.39 -21.69 -3.45
CA ILE A 21 -7.39 -20.91 -4.19
C ILE A 21 -8.56 -21.79 -4.69
N PRO A 22 -8.35 -22.93 -5.39
CA PRO A 22 -9.45 -23.73 -5.91
C PRO A 22 -10.34 -24.34 -4.81
N ALA A 23 -9.73 -24.80 -3.72
CA ALA A 23 -10.46 -25.39 -2.60
C ALA A 23 -11.33 -24.33 -1.90
N VAL A 24 -10.77 -23.14 -1.70
CA VAL A 24 -11.47 -22.00 -1.09
C VAL A 24 -12.59 -21.48 -2.01
N ALA A 25 -12.34 -21.35 -3.31
CA ALA A 25 -13.37 -20.98 -4.28
C ALA A 25 -14.55 -21.97 -4.27
N LYS A 26 -14.24 -23.26 -4.26
CA LYS A 26 -15.27 -24.33 -4.14
C LYS A 26 -16.05 -24.23 -2.83
N GLN A 27 -15.39 -23.96 -1.70
CA GLN A 27 -16.03 -23.79 -0.39
C GLN A 27 -17.03 -22.63 -0.39
N HIS A 28 -16.71 -21.53 -1.08
CA HIS A 28 -17.61 -20.40 -1.28
C HIS A 28 -18.67 -20.62 -2.34
N GLY A 29 -18.59 -21.71 -3.11
CA GLY A 29 -19.53 -22.05 -4.19
C GLY A 29 -19.25 -21.30 -5.50
N PHE A 30 -18.08 -20.67 -5.64
CA PHE A 30 -17.68 -19.94 -6.85
C PHE A 30 -17.36 -20.89 -8.01
N LYS A 31 -17.64 -20.44 -9.22
CA LYS A 31 -17.60 -21.28 -10.42
C LYS A 31 -16.62 -20.77 -11.49
N LYS A 32 -16.42 -19.47 -11.60
CA LYS A 32 -15.53 -18.86 -12.59
C LYS A 32 -14.84 -17.62 -12.02
N ALA A 33 -13.53 -17.58 -12.10
CA ALA A 33 -12.72 -16.44 -11.66
C ALA A 33 -12.59 -15.38 -12.77
N PHE A 34 -12.50 -14.10 -12.37
CA PHE A 34 -12.01 -13.02 -13.21
C PHE A 34 -10.70 -12.50 -12.61
N ILE A 35 -9.59 -12.77 -13.27
CA ILE A 35 -8.26 -12.41 -12.80
C ILE A 35 -7.92 -11.02 -13.31
N VAL A 36 -7.73 -10.07 -12.39
CA VAL A 36 -7.28 -8.71 -12.68
C VAL A 36 -5.78 -8.64 -12.42
N THR A 37 -5.01 -8.37 -13.45
CA THR A 37 -3.54 -8.35 -13.39
C THR A 37 -2.95 -7.34 -14.37
N ASP A 38 -1.62 -7.23 -14.44
CA ASP A 38 -0.90 -6.35 -15.36
C ASP A 38 -0.12 -7.13 -16.42
N PRO A 39 0.27 -6.50 -17.55
CA PRO A 39 1.00 -7.16 -18.62
C PRO A 39 2.36 -7.72 -18.18
N VAL A 40 3.04 -7.05 -17.25
CA VAL A 40 4.39 -7.47 -16.78
C VAL A 40 4.32 -8.82 -16.07
N LEU A 41 3.27 -9.07 -15.28
CA LEU A 41 3.11 -10.35 -14.59
C LEU A 41 2.78 -11.50 -15.55
N LEU A 42 2.16 -11.21 -16.70
CA LEU A 42 2.00 -12.19 -17.78
C LEU A 42 3.34 -12.49 -18.46
N GLU A 43 4.08 -11.45 -18.84
CA GLU A 43 5.37 -11.57 -19.54
C GLU A 43 6.43 -12.27 -18.68
N THR A 44 6.51 -11.95 -17.40
CA THR A 44 7.46 -12.56 -16.46
C THR A 44 7.07 -14.00 -16.06
N GLY A 45 5.84 -14.41 -16.37
CA GLY A 45 5.31 -15.73 -16.02
C GLY A 45 4.83 -15.84 -14.57
N THR A 46 4.81 -14.75 -13.80
CA THR A 46 4.30 -14.77 -12.42
C THR A 46 2.80 -15.11 -12.41
N ALA A 47 2.01 -14.49 -13.30
CA ALA A 47 0.58 -14.80 -13.42
C ALA A 47 0.33 -16.26 -13.81
N LYS A 48 1.23 -16.88 -14.57
CA LYS A 48 1.14 -18.29 -14.97
C LYS A 48 1.21 -19.25 -13.78
N LYS A 49 1.87 -18.86 -12.67
CA LYS A 49 1.87 -19.67 -11.45
C LYS A 49 0.46 -19.86 -10.90
N VAL A 50 -0.34 -18.79 -10.90
CA VAL A 50 -1.73 -18.82 -10.43
C VAL A 50 -2.64 -19.52 -11.44
N THR A 51 -2.58 -19.14 -12.73
CA THR A 51 -3.45 -19.79 -13.75
C THR A 51 -3.19 -21.28 -13.86
N LYS A 52 -1.95 -21.74 -13.69
CA LYS A 52 -1.62 -23.16 -13.64
C LYS A 52 -2.36 -23.90 -12.51
N VAL A 53 -2.43 -23.29 -11.32
CA VAL A 53 -3.17 -23.89 -10.19
C VAL A 53 -4.67 -24.00 -10.51
N LEU A 54 -5.24 -22.99 -11.17
CA LEU A 54 -6.64 -23.02 -11.60
C LEU A 54 -6.89 -24.07 -12.69
N ASP A 55 -5.99 -24.15 -13.69
CA ASP A 55 -6.05 -25.15 -14.78
C ASP A 55 -6.01 -26.59 -14.23
N GLU A 56 -5.06 -26.87 -13.33
CA GLU A 56 -4.90 -28.19 -12.70
C GLU A 56 -6.14 -28.59 -11.87
N ALA A 57 -6.85 -27.61 -11.31
CA ALA A 57 -8.08 -27.84 -10.55
C ALA A 57 -9.35 -27.83 -11.41
N GLY A 58 -9.26 -27.47 -12.68
CA GLY A 58 -10.40 -27.31 -13.57
C GLY A 58 -11.33 -26.16 -13.19
N LEU A 59 -10.81 -25.13 -12.52
CA LEU A 59 -11.57 -23.91 -12.18
C LEU A 59 -11.47 -22.92 -13.35
N PRO A 60 -12.59 -22.64 -14.05
CA PRO A 60 -12.59 -21.72 -15.18
C PRO A 60 -12.19 -20.31 -14.75
N TYR A 61 -11.54 -19.58 -15.63
CA TYR A 61 -11.19 -18.18 -15.40
C TYR A 61 -11.14 -17.37 -16.69
N GLU A 62 -11.16 -16.06 -16.55
CA GLU A 62 -10.86 -15.09 -17.59
C GLU A 62 -9.84 -14.09 -17.07
N VAL A 63 -8.94 -13.60 -17.94
CA VAL A 63 -7.86 -12.70 -17.52
C VAL A 63 -8.08 -11.32 -18.12
N PHE A 64 -8.18 -10.32 -17.25
CA PHE A 64 -8.10 -8.91 -17.57
C PHE A 64 -6.71 -8.39 -17.21
N SER A 65 -5.89 -8.14 -18.21
CA SER A 65 -4.47 -7.79 -18.05
C SER A 65 -4.14 -6.36 -18.48
N ASN A 66 -5.14 -5.51 -18.68
CA ASN A 66 -4.93 -4.14 -19.17
C ASN A 66 -4.66 -3.13 -18.05
N VAL A 67 -4.27 -3.62 -16.87
CA VAL A 67 -3.98 -2.74 -15.73
C VAL A 67 -2.68 -1.99 -15.96
N LYS A 68 -2.72 -0.67 -15.75
CA LYS A 68 -1.57 0.23 -15.83
C LYS A 68 -1.09 0.60 -14.41
N PRO A 69 0.20 0.92 -14.25
CA PRO A 69 0.66 1.56 -13.03
C PRO A 69 -0.15 2.84 -12.73
N ASN A 70 -0.49 3.07 -11.46
CA ASN A 70 -1.39 4.15 -11.06
C ASN A 70 -2.71 4.08 -11.86
N PRO A 71 -3.59 3.11 -11.57
CA PRO A 71 -4.70 2.76 -12.46
C PRO A 71 -5.60 3.96 -12.73
N PRO A 72 -5.83 4.31 -14.02
CA PRO A 72 -6.73 5.38 -14.38
C PRO A 72 -8.20 4.94 -14.25
N VAL A 73 -9.09 5.92 -14.10
CA VAL A 73 -10.54 5.73 -14.09
C VAL A 73 -11.04 4.84 -15.23
N GLU A 74 -10.49 5.03 -16.43
CA GLU A 74 -10.87 4.29 -17.64
C GLU A 74 -10.56 2.80 -17.51
N CYS A 75 -9.47 2.44 -16.82
CA CYS A 75 -9.10 1.04 -16.60
C CYS A 75 -10.15 0.29 -15.77
N ILE A 76 -10.70 0.95 -14.75
CA ILE A 76 -11.76 0.38 -13.93
C ILE A 76 -13.05 0.23 -14.75
N LYS A 77 -13.43 1.24 -15.53
CA LYS A 77 -14.62 1.19 -16.42
C LYS A 77 -14.53 0.04 -17.42
N ASP A 78 -13.38 -0.13 -18.06
CA ASP A 78 -13.13 -1.24 -18.97
C ASP A 78 -13.24 -2.59 -18.26
N GLY A 79 -12.67 -2.68 -17.06
CA GLY A 79 -12.72 -3.88 -16.22
C GLY A 79 -14.14 -4.26 -15.82
N VAL A 80 -14.99 -3.29 -15.44
CA VAL A 80 -16.42 -3.52 -15.13
C VAL A 80 -17.15 -4.11 -16.33
N ALA A 81 -16.94 -3.51 -17.53
CA ALA A 81 -17.57 -4.01 -18.76
C ALA A 81 -17.11 -5.46 -19.07
N LYS A 82 -15.81 -5.74 -18.96
CA LYS A 82 -15.26 -7.08 -19.21
C LYS A 82 -15.69 -8.11 -18.19
N PHE A 83 -15.79 -7.72 -16.92
CA PHE A 83 -16.33 -8.59 -15.89
C PHE A 83 -17.76 -9.00 -16.18
N ALA A 84 -18.63 -8.05 -16.57
CA ALA A 84 -20.03 -8.32 -16.93
C ALA A 84 -20.16 -9.28 -18.14
N GLU A 85 -19.27 -9.16 -19.13
CA GLU A 85 -19.24 -10.05 -20.30
C GLU A 85 -18.72 -11.47 -19.96
N SER A 86 -17.84 -11.57 -18.96
CA SER A 86 -17.12 -12.81 -18.62
C SER A 86 -18.01 -13.91 -18.05
N GLY A 87 -19.10 -13.56 -17.38
CA GLY A 87 -19.91 -14.50 -16.59
C GLY A 87 -19.18 -15.07 -15.37
N ALA A 88 -18.11 -14.42 -14.92
CA ALA A 88 -17.43 -14.76 -13.68
C ALA A 88 -18.26 -14.35 -12.46
N ASP A 89 -18.08 -15.03 -11.33
CA ASP A 89 -18.84 -14.79 -10.10
C ASP A 89 -17.96 -14.37 -8.92
N PHE A 90 -16.64 -14.31 -9.12
CA PHE A 90 -15.69 -13.72 -8.18
C PHE A 90 -14.45 -13.16 -8.90
N LEU A 91 -13.70 -12.34 -8.18
CA LEU A 91 -12.51 -11.64 -8.66
C LEU A 91 -11.25 -12.21 -8.00
N ILE A 92 -10.14 -12.22 -8.75
CA ILE A 92 -8.80 -12.45 -8.20
C ILE A 92 -7.95 -11.22 -8.54
N GLY A 93 -7.61 -10.41 -7.53
CA GLY A 93 -6.66 -9.30 -7.66
C GLY A 93 -5.24 -9.83 -7.59
N LEU A 94 -4.60 -10.10 -8.74
CA LEU A 94 -3.26 -10.68 -8.84
C LEU A 94 -2.25 -9.60 -9.20
N GLY A 95 -1.46 -9.18 -8.23
CA GLY A 95 -0.43 -8.17 -8.48
C GLY A 95 -0.04 -7.34 -7.28
N GLY A 96 0.63 -6.24 -7.54
CA GLY A 96 0.86 -5.19 -6.54
C GLY A 96 -0.41 -4.34 -6.33
N GLY A 97 -0.25 -3.10 -5.83
CA GLY A 97 -1.38 -2.20 -5.56
C GLY A 97 -2.28 -2.00 -6.78
N SER A 98 -1.71 -1.62 -7.94
CA SER A 98 -2.52 -1.26 -9.12
C SER A 98 -3.50 -2.35 -9.60
N PRO A 99 -3.13 -3.63 -9.76
CA PRO A 99 -4.08 -4.68 -10.07
C PRO A 99 -5.13 -4.89 -8.97
N GLN A 100 -4.74 -4.82 -7.71
CA GLN A 100 -5.67 -5.02 -6.60
C GLN A 100 -6.63 -3.85 -6.44
N ASP A 101 -6.17 -2.62 -6.57
CA ASP A 101 -6.98 -1.41 -6.54
C ASP A 101 -8.00 -1.39 -7.69
N THR A 102 -7.54 -1.75 -8.91
CA THR A 102 -8.44 -1.93 -10.05
C THR A 102 -9.49 -3.01 -9.77
N CYS A 103 -9.09 -4.12 -9.16
CA CYS A 103 -9.98 -5.22 -8.78
C CYS A 103 -11.07 -4.76 -7.80
N LYS A 104 -10.71 -3.98 -6.77
CA LYS A 104 -11.67 -3.38 -5.83
C LYS A 104 -12.66 -2.46 -6.52
N GLY A 105 -12.16 -1.54 -7.37
CA GLY A 105 -13.01 -0.64 -8.16
C GLY A 105 -13.99 -1.41 -9.07
N ILE A 106 -13.54 -2.47 -9.74
CA ILE A 106 -14.42 -3.33 -10.55
C ILE A 106 -15.50 -3.97 -9.67
N GLY A 107 -15.11 -4.57 -8.56
CA GLY A 107 -16.00 -5.31 -7.69
C GLY A 107 -17.07 -4.43 -7.03
N ILE A 108 -16.67 -3.25 -6.52
CA ILE A 108 -17.59 -2.35 -5.82
C ILE A 108 -18.61 -1.72 -6.78
N ILE A 109 -18.18 -1.28 -7.98
CA ILE A 109 -19.06 -0.70 -8.99
C ILE A 109 -20.03 -1.75 -9.54
N THR A 110 -19.55 -2.97 -9.77
CA THR A 110 -20.43 -4.06 -10.24
C THR A 110 -21.56 -4.35 -9.26
N ALA A 111 -21.29 -4.29 -7.96
CA ALA A 111 -22.30 -4.50 -6.92
C ALA A 111 -23.16 -3.26 -6.62
N ASN A 112 -22.65 -2.06 -6.97
CA ASN A 112 -23.31 -0.76 -6.73
C ASN A 112 -23.27 0.09 -8.01
N PRO A 113 -24.09 -0.23 -9.03
CA PRO A 113 -24.03 0.40 -10.34
C PRO A 113 -24.38 1.90 -10.35
N GLU A 114 -24.98 2.43 -9.29
CA GLU A 114 -25.17 3.86 -9.09
C GLU A 114 -23.86 4.64 -9.00
N PHE A 115 -22.74 3.97 -8.67
CA PHE A 115 -21.38 4.52 -8.64
C PHE A 115 -20.59 4.24 -9.93
N ALA A 116 -21.26 4.04 -11.07
CA ALA A 116 -20.60 3.82 -12.36
C ALA A 116 -19.65 4.97 -12.79
N ASP A 117 -19.87 6.18 -12.27
CA ASP A 117 -18.85 7.23 -12.30
C ASP A 117 -17.83 6.98 -11.19
N VAL A 118 -16.66 6.48 -11.57
CA VAL A 118 -15.58 6.10 -10.62
C VAL A 118 -15.20 7.25 -9.69
N LEU A 119 -15.29 8.52 -10.14
CA LEU A 119 -14.99 9.69 -9.32
C LEU A 119 -15.96 9.85 -8.13
N SER A 120 -17.18 9.30 -8.24
CA SER A 120 -18.14 9.34 -7.14
C SER A 120 -17.78 8.44 -5.94
N LEU A 121 -16.74 7.63 -6.09
CA LEU A 121 -16.19 6.77 -5.01
C LEU A 121 -15.07 7.46 -4.20
N GLU A 122 -14.68 8.69 -4.57
CA GLU A 122 -13.66 9.44 -3.84
C GLU A 122 -14.02 9.66 -2.36
N GLY A 123 -13.07 9.41 -1.47
CA GLY A 123 -13.29 9.46 -0.02
C GLY A 123 -14.15 8.29 0.45
N VAL A 124 -15.15 8.56 1.27
CA VAL A 124 -16.07 7.55 1.82
C VAL A 124 -17.40 7.63 1.06
N ALA A 125 -17.61 6.70 0.13
CA ALA A 125 -18.87 6.60 -0.60
C ALA A 125 -19.93 5.81 0.21
N ASP A 126 -21.21 6.18 0.06
CA ASP A 126 -22.33 5.50 0.75
C ASP A 126 -22.82 4.29 -0.08
N THR A 127 -21.90 3.35 -0.37
CA THR A 127 -22.25 2.10 -1.04
C THR A 127 -23.18 1.26 -0.17
N LYS A 128 -24.05 0.47 -0.80
CA LYS A 128 -25.07 -0.31 -0.07
C LYS A 128 -24.77 -1.79 -0.04
N ASN A 129 -24.07 -2.28 -1.06
CA ASN A 129 -23.79 -3.69 -1.23
C ASN A 129 -22.29 -3.97 -1.09
N PRO A 130 -21.90 -5.08 -0.45
CA PRO A 130 -20.54 -5.55 -0.52
C PRO A 130 -20.11 -5.75 -1.99
N SER A 131 -18.83 -5.51 -2.26
CA SER A 131 -18.21 -5.81 -3.55
C SER A 131 -18.50 -7.24 -4.01
N VAL A 132 -18.44 -7.49 -5.31
CA VAL A 132 -18.22 -8.86 -5.81
C VAL A 132 -17.07 -9.47 -5.02
N PRO A 133 -17.17 -10.73 -4.55
CA PRO A 133 -16.13 -11.34 -3.73
C PRO A 133 -14.75 -11.27 -4.37
N ILE A 134 -13.76 -10.82 -3.63
CA ILE A 134 -12.36 -10.65 -4.09
C ILE A 134 -11.45 -11.61 -3.33
N PHE A 135 -10.58 -12.30 -4.06
CA PHE A 135 -9.40 -12.98 -3.55
C PHE A 135 -8.17 -12.12 -3.85
N GLY A 136 -7.48 -11.64 -2.84
CA GLY A 136 -6.26 -10.85 -2.97
C GLY A 136 -5.03 -11.75 -3.07
N VAL A 137 -4.23 -11.58 -4.12
CA VAL A 137 -3.01 -12.37 -4.37
C VAL A 137 -1.87 -11.39 -4.65
N PRO A 138 -1.17 -10.90 -3.59
CA PRO A 138 -0.11 -9.92 -3.75
C PRO A 138 1.12 -10.50 -4.42
N THR A 139 1.76 -9.70 -5.28
CA THR A 139 3.07 -9.99 -5.88
C THR A 139 4.14 -8.98 -5.46
N THR A 140 3.79 -8.05 -4.58
CA THR A 140 4.70 -7.07 -3.96
C THR A 140 4.57 -7.11 -2.44
N ALA A 141 5.55 -6.58 -1.74
CA ALA A 141 5.57 -6.48 -0.28
C ALA A 141 5.61 -4.99 0.12
N GLY A 142 4.47 -4.29 -0.04
CA GLY A 142 4.41 -2.83 0.19
C GLY A 142 3.00 -2.34 0.49
N THR A 143 2.15 -2.26 -0.50
CA THR A 143 0.83 -1.62 -0.42
C THR A 143 -0.16 -2.31 0.49
N ALA A 144 -0.03 -3.64 0.65
CA ALA A 144 -0.96 -4.45 1.42
C ALA A 144 -2.44 -4.35 0.95
N SER A 145 -2.68 -4.00 -0.34
CA SER A 145 -4.04 -3.80 -0.85
C SER A 145 -4.92 -5.05 -0.72
N GLU A 146 -4.33 -6.23 -0.58
CA GLU A 146 -5.04 -7.50 -0.31
C GLU A 146 -5.73 -7.55 1.06
N THR A 147 -5.44 -6.62 1.95
CA THR A 147 -6.02 -6.58 3.31
C THR A 147 -6.52 -5.20 3.74
N THR A 148 -6.68 -4.28 2.79
CA THR A 148 -7.14 -2.92 3.06
C THR A 148 -8.53 -2.65 2.52
N ILE A 149 -9.20 -1.67 3.13
CA ILE A 149 -10.48 -1.09 2.69
C ILE A 149 -10.29 0.13 1.78
N ASN A 150 -9.03 0.44 1.44
CA ASN A 150 -8.67 1.60 0.63
C ASN A 150 -8.18 1.14 -0.74
N TYR A 151 -8.38 1.96 -1.75
CA TYR A 151 -7.74 1.83 -3.05
C TYR A 151 -7.51 3.20 -3.68
N VAL A 152 -6.50 3.28 -4.55
CA VAL A 152 -6.06 4.54 -5.15
C VAL A 152 -6.30 4.52 -6.65
N VAL A 153 -6.94 5.56 -7.16
CA VAL A 153 -7.27 5.73 -8.57
C VAL A 153 -6.67 7.04 -9.09
N THR A 154 -6.29 7.03 -10.36
CA THR A 154 -5.79 8.22 -11.04
C THR A 154 -6.90 8.87 -11.88
N ASP A 155 -7.23 10.10 -11.53
CA ASP A 155 -8.01 11.00 -12.34
C ASP A 155 -7.07 11.68 -13.35
N THR A 156 -6.99 11.09 -14.54
CA THR A 156 -6.09 11.56 -15.60
C THR A 156 -6.48 12.92 -16.15
N ALA A 157 -7.77 13.27 -16.10
CA ALA A 157 -8.28 14.55 -16.58
C ALA A 157 -7.77 15.71 -15.71
N ASN A 158 -7.75 15.52 -14.39
CA ASN A 158 -7.31 16.52 -13.42
C ASN A 158 -5.87 16.29 -12.93
N LYS A 159 -5.15 15.28 -13.46
CA LYS A 159 -3.75 14.94 -13.11
C LYS A 159 -3.53 14.75 -11.60
N ARG A 160 -4.48 14.10 -10.94
CA ARG A 160 -4.43 13.84 -9.51
C ARG A 160 -4.74 12.38 -9.20
N LYS A 161 -4.30 11.93 -8.04
CA LYS A 161 -4.76 10.69 -7.44
C LYS A 161 -5.85 10.99 -6.41
N PHE A 162 -6.75 10.05 -6.23
CA PHE A 162 -7.69 10.07 -5.12
C PHE A 162 -7.76 8.69 -4.46
N VAL A 163 -8.10 8.70 -3.19
CA VAL A 163 -8.32 7.50 -2.39
C VAL A 163 -9.82 7.28 -2.27
N ALA A 164 -10.25 6.06 -2.51
CA ALA A 164 -11.55 5.56 -2.11
C ALA A 164 -11.38 4.70 -0.85
N ASP A 165 -12.26 4.87 0.11
CA ASP A 165 -12.27 4.17 1.40
C ASP A 165 -13.64 3.55 1.62
N ASP A 166 -13.75 2.22 1.45
CA ASP A 166 -15.02 1.52 1.55
C ASP A 166 -14.84 0.15 2.24
N PRO A 167 -15.42 -0.03 3.43
CA PRO A 167 -15.43 -1.33 4.12
C PRO A 167 -15.97 -2.49 3.28
N HIS A 168 -16.77 -2.20 2.27
CA HIS A 168 -17.39 -3.19 1.41
C HIS A 168 -16.46 -3.77 0.35
N ASP A 169 -15.31 -3.15 0.09
CA ASP A 169 -14.40 -3.57 -0.99
C ASP A 169 -13.23 -4.44 -0.53
N ILE A 170 -13.06 -4.66 0.77
CA ILE A 170 -11.99 -5.48 1.29
C ILE A 170 -12.02 -6.90 0.69
N PRO A 171 -10.89 -7.43 0.19
CA PRO A 171 -10.82 -8.81 -0.24
C PRO A 171 -11.26 -9.77 0.86
N ILE A 172 -12.17 -10.70 0.56
CA ILE A 172 -12.67 -11.65 1.55
C ILE A 172 -11.61 -12.68 1.96
N VAL A 173 -10.70 -13.02 1.05
CA VAL A 173 -9.58 -13.92 1.30
C VAL A 173 -8.31 -13.33 0.70
N ALA A 174 -7.21 -13.41 1.43
CA ALA A 174 -5.87 -13.09 0.94
C ALA A 174 -5.00 -14.36 0.85
N PHE A 175 -4.16 -14.45 -0.19
CA PHE A 175 -3.20 -15.54 -0.38
C PHE A 175 -1.80 -14.93 -0.47
N VAL A 176 -1.13 -14.82 0.66
CA VAL A 176 0.20 -14.22 0.78
C VAL A 176 1.25 -15.31 0.53
N ASP A 177 1.62 -15.46 -0.74
CA ASP A 177 2.57 -16.47 -1.20
C ASP A 177 3.91 -15.84 -1.57
N PRO A 178 4.95 -16.01 -0.75
CA PRO A 178 6.28 -15.44 -1.01
C PRO A 178 6.90 -15.86 -2.34
N ASP A 179 6.51 -17.01 -2.92
CA ASP A 179 6.97 -17.44 -4.24
C ASP A 179 6.57 -16.46 -5.37
N LEU A 180 5.56 -15.61 -5.13
CA LEU A 180 5.14 -14.59 -6.08
C LEU A 180 5.94 -13.28 -5.93
N THR A 181 6.48 -12.99 -4.75
CA THR A 181 7.26 -11.78 -4.46
C THR A 181 8.76 -11.94 -4.69
N ASP A 182 9.27 -13.18 -4.71
CA ASP A 182 10.70 -13.46 -4.86
C ASP A 182 11.29 -12.88 -6.16
N SER A 183 10.52 -12.86 -7.24
CA SER A 183 10.97 -12.39 -8.56
C SER A 183 10.98 -10.86 -8.71
N MET A 184 10.58 -10.09 -7.68
CA MET A 184 10.68 -8.63 -7.74
C MET A 184 12.12 -8.18 -7.96
N PRO A 185 12.38 -7.25 -8.91
CA PRO A 185 13.68 -6.60 -9.02
C PRO A 185 14.06 -5.86 -7.73
N ARG A 186 15.38 -5.74 -7.46
CA ARG A 186 15.89 -5.07 -6.26
C ARG A 186 15.26 -3.68 -6.02
N GLY A 187 15.19 -2.84 -7.06
CA GLY A 187 14.59 -1.51 -6.94
C GLY A 187 13.12 -1.53 -6.52
N LEU A 188 12.36 -2.51 -7.01
CA LEU A 188 10.96 -2.67 -6.61
C LEU A 188 10.84 -3.17 -5.16
N LYS A 189 11.70 -4.11 -4.73
CA LYS A 189 11.76 -4.56 -3.33
C LYS A 189 12.07 -3.41 -2.38
N VAL A 190 13.01 -2.53 -2.76
CA VAL A 190 13.36 -1.33 -1.98
C VAL A 190 12.17 -0.39 -1.90
N ALA A 191 11.60 0.00 -3.04
CA ALA A 191 10.49 0.95 -3.08
C ALA A 191 9.27 0.44 -2.29
N THR A 192 8.85 -0.81 -2.53
CA THR A 192 7.68 -1.36 -1.81
C THR A 192 7.97 -1.60 -0.32
N GLY A 193 9.19 -1.96 0.04
CA GLY A 193 9.56 -2.13 1.44
C GLY A 193 9.63 -0.80 2.22
N LEU A 194 10.09 0.28 1.59
CA LEU A 194 10.03 1.64 2.15
C LEU A 194 8.59 2.14 2.26
N ASP A 195 7.74 1.79 1.31
CA ASP A 195 6.31 2.03 1.35
C ASP A 195 5.66 1.35 2.57
N ALA A 196 5.90 0.04 2.75
CA ALA A 196 5.42 -0.69 3.93
C ALA A 196 5.95 -0.10 5.25
N LEU A 197 7.21 0.35 5.30
CA LEU A 197 7.76 1.02 6.47
C LEU A 197 7.05 2.35 6.75
N THR A 198 6.76 3.12 5.70
CA THR A 198 6.02 4.37 5.81
C THR A 198 4.62 4.13 6.35
N HIS A 199 3.90 3.16 5.78
CA HIS A 199 2.58 2.75 6.28
C HIS A 199 2.63 2.39 7.78
N ALA A 200 3.65 1.61 8.19
CA ALA A 200 3.77 1.18 9.57
C ALA A 200 4.08 2.34 10.52
N ILE A 201 4.99 3.24 10.15
CA ILE A 201 5.36 4.40 10.97
C ILE A 201 4.19 5.39 11.05
N GLU A 202 3.58 5.76 9.93
CA GLU A 202 2.44 6.69 9.95
C GLU A 202 1.24 6.08 10.68
N GLY A 203 0.89 4.82 10.41
CA GLY A 203 -0.16 4.11 11.15
C GLY A 203 0.13 3.96 12.64
N TYR A 204 1.40 3.99 13.07
CA TYR A 204 1.78 3.99 14.47
C TYR A 204 1.61 5.36 15.13
N ILE A 205 1.99 6.44 14.45
CA ILE A 205 2.01 7.78 15.05
C ILE A 205 0.73 8.60 14.81
N THR A 206 -0.17 8.17 13.91
CA THR A 206 -1.44 8.87 13.66
C THR A 206 -2.28 9.02 14.93
N PRO A 207 -3.05 10.12 15.09
CA PRO A 207 -3.99 10.28 16.20
C PRO A 207 -5.09 9.21 16.26
N GLY A 208 -5.38 8.53 15.15
CA GLY A 208 -6.31 7.40 15.09
C GLY A 208 -5.78 6.10 15.70
N ALA A 209 -4.48 6.02 15.99
CA ALA A 209 -3.83 4.82 16.50
C ALA A 209 -4.24 4.47 17.93
N TRP A 210 -4.26 3.18 18.24
CA TRP A 210 -4.60 2.65 19.56
C TRP A 210 -3.89 1.31 19.79
N SER A 211 -3.98 0.74 20.97
CA SER A 211 -3.12 -0.38 21.40
C SER A 211 -3.06 -1.57 20.44
N LEU A 212 -4.13 -1.93 19.74
CA LEU A 212 -4.09 -3.04 18.78
C LEU A 212 -3.37 -2.62 17.49
N SER A 213 -3.69 -1.45 16.91
CA SER A 213 -2.98 -0.94 15.74
C SER A 213 -1.51 -0.68 16.05
N ASP A 214 -1.20 -0.16 17.25
CA ASP A 214 0.17 0.04 17.72
C ASP A 214 0.96 -1.27 17.76
N CYS A 215 0.36 -2.35 18.25
CA CYS A 215 0.96 -3.69 18.28
C CYS A 215 1.32 -4.18 16.86
N LEU A 216 0.38 -4.06 15.90
CA LEU A 216 0.57 -4.48 14.52
C LEU A 216 1.64 -3.63 13.82
N SER A 217 1.56 -2.30 13.95
CA SER A 217 2.52 -1.37 13.35
C SER A 217 3.93 -1.58 13.89
N MET A 218 4.10 -1.71 15.21
CA MET A 218 5.41 -1.94 15.80
C MET A 218 6.03 -3.28 15.42
N GLN A 219 5.21 -4.35 15.35
CA GLN A 219 5.70 -5.62 14.84
C GLN A 219 6.20 -5.49 13.40
N THR A 220 5.46 -4.76 12.56
CA THR A 220 5.85 -4.49 11.17
C THR A 220 7.15 -3.71 11.09
N ILE A 221 7.31 -2.62 11.87
CA ILE A 221 8.53 -1.80 11.87
C ILE A 221 9.76 -2.67 12.21
N ARG A 222 9.66 -3.52 13.27
CA ARG A 222 10.74 -4.45 13.65
C ARG A 222 11.08 -5.45 12.55
N MET A 223 10.05 -6.00 11.87
CA MET A 223 10.26 -6.95 10.78
C MET A 223 10.96 -6.29 9.60
N ILE A 224 10.54 -5.08 9.21
CA ILE A 224 11.11 -4.35 8.06
C ILE A 224 12.53 -3.88 8.37
N ALA A 225 12.79 -3.28 9.53
CA ALA A 225 14.12 -2.85 9.95
C ALA A 225 15.15 -3.99 9.88
N LYS A 226 14.73 -5.21 10.23
CA LYS A 226 15.61 -6.40 10.22
C LYS A 226 15.81 -7.01 8.84
N ASN A 227 14.78 -6.94 7.95
CA ASN A 227 14.73 -7.81 6.78
C ASN A 227 14.79 -7.06 5.44
N LEU A 228 14.43 -5.75 5.36
CA LEU A 228 14.31 -5.06 4.08
C LEU A 228 15.61 -5.07 3.27
N ALA A 229 16.75 -4.70 3.86
CA ALA A 229 18.02 -4.68 3.17
C ALA A 229 18.41 -6.09 2.66
N LYS A 230 18.24 -7.10 3.50
CA LYS A 230 18.52 -8.50 3.13
C LYS A 230 17.63 -8.99 2.01
N SER A 231 16.32 -8.69 2.10
CA SER A 231 15.34 -9.02 1.05
C SER A 231 15.69 -8.36 -0.27
N ALA A 232 16.09 -7.08 -0.24
CA ALA A 232 16.51 -6.34 -1.42
C ALA A 232 17.72 -6.98 -2.09
N ASP A 233 18.64 -7.53 -1.32
CA ASP A 233 19.84 -8.21 -1.80
C ASP A 233 19.62 -9.71 -2.12
N GLY A 234 18.37 -10.19 -2.06
CA GLY A 234 17.98 -11.52 -2.54
C GLY A 234 17.90 -12.61 -1.48
N ASP A 235 17.95 -12.27 -0.20
CA ASP A 235 17.75 -13.24 0.89
C ASP A 235 16.29 -13.71 0.91
N ILE A 236 16.07 -14.98 0.63
CA ILE A 236 14.76 -15.60 0.47
C ILE A 236 13.96 -15.60 1.80
N PRO A 237 14.50 -16.01 2.94
CA PRO A 237 13.83 -15.90 4.23
C PRO A 237 13.43 -14.46 4.58
N ALA A 238 14.31 -13.49 4.31
CA ALA A 238 13.99 -12.08 4.54
C ALA A 238 12.86 -11.60 3.61
N GLY A 239 12.85 -12.04 2.35
CA GLY A 239 11.74 -11.76 1.41
C GLY A 239 10.40 -12.27 1.92
N GLU A 240 10.36 -13.46 2.48
CA GLU A 240 9.17 -14.03 3.11
C GLU A 240 8.68 -13.17 4.31
N GLN A 241 9.62 -12.73 5.17
CA GLN A 241 9.27 -11.84 6.28
C GLN A 241 8.76 -10.48 5.79
N MET A 242 9.26 -9.97 4.67
CA MET A 242 8.75 -8.73 4.07
C MET A 242 7.31 -8.88 3.53
N ALA A 243 6.98 -10.02 2.92
CA ALA A 243 5.61 -10.30 2.47
C ALA A 243 4.63 -10.31 3.66
N TYR A 244 5.01 -10.95 4.77
CA TYR A 244 4.19 -10.96 5.99
C TYR A 244 4.10 -9.59 6.65
N ALA A 245 5.19 -8.84 6.71
CA ALA A 245 5.22 -7.48 7.25
C ALA A 245 4.28 -6.55 6.48
N SER A 246 4.28 -6.64 5.15
CA SER A 246 3.36 -5.89 4.29
C SER A 246 1.91 -6.16 4.66
N TYR A 247 1.51 -7.43 4.76
CA TYR A 247 0.15 -7.79 5.15
C TYR A 247 -0.23 -7.25 6.55
N ILE A 248 0.65 -7.43 7.54
CA ILE A 248 0.39 -6.98 8.92
C ILE A 248 0.21 -5.45 8.97
N THR A 249 1.01 -4.68 8.23
CA THR A 249 0.86 -3.22 8.22
C THR A 249 -0.47 -2.79 7.61
N GLY A 250 -0.96 -3.50 6.57
CA GLY A 250 -2.27 -3.23 5.98
C GLY A 250 -3.41 -3.40 6.98
N MET A 251 -3.35 -4.44 7.83
CA MET A 251 -4.32 -4.63 8.92
C MET A 251 -4.36 -3.44 9.89
N ALA A 252 -3.23 -2.73 10.07
CA ALA A 252 -3.15 -1.57 10.96
C ALA A 252 -3.61 -0.29 10.24
N TYR A 253 -2.82 0.20 9.27
CA TYR A 253 -3.02 1.54 8.72
C TYR A 253 -4.36 1.73 8.02
N SER A 254 -4.88 0.70 7.38
CA SER A 254 -6.19 0.73 6.72
C SER A 254 -7.34 1.10 7.67
N ASN A 255 -7.16 0.89 8.95
CA ASN A 255 -8.17 1.12 9.98
C ASN A 255 -7.94 2.38 10.83
N VAL A 256 -6.76 2.99 10.75
CA VAL A 256 -6.41 4.15 11.58
C VAL A 256 -5.98 5.37 10.78
N GLY A 257 -5.71 5.19 9.48
CA GLY A 257 -5.29 6.24 8.58
C GLY A 257 -3.76 6.41 8.52
N LEU A 258 -3.35 7.31 7.66
CA LEU A 258 -1.97 7.67 7.36
C LEU A 258 -1.70 9.14 7.72
N GLY A 259 -0.65 9.74 7.19
CA GLY A 259 -0.25 11.08 7.55
C GLY A 259 0.41 11.86 6.40
N LEU A 260 1.28 12.76 6.76
CA LEU A 260 1.86 13.76 5.87
C LEU A 260 2.82 13.15 4.83
N VAL A 261 3.49 12.02 5.11
CA VAL A 261 4.36 11.37 4.11
C VAL A 261 3.54 10.97 2.88
N HIS A 262 2.41 10.27 3.10
CA HIS A 262 1.51 9.90 2.01
C HIS A 262 0.87 11.12 1.37
N GLY A 263 0.42 12.10 2.16
CA GLY A 263 -0.12 13.36 1.65
C GLY A 263 0.84 14.08 0.70
N MET A 264 2.14 14.03 0.98
CA MET A 264 3.18 14.62 0.12
C MET A 264 3.60 13.69 -1.03
N ALA A 265 3.55 12.37 -0.86
CA ALA A 265 3.94 11.42 -1.90
C ALA A 265 2.92 11.32 -3.06
N HIS A 266 1.64 11.49 -2.77
CA HIS A 266 0.58 11.43 -3.80
C HIS A 266 0.76 12.48 -4.91
N PRO A 267 1.00 13.78 -4.60
CA PRO A 267 1.27 14.77 -5.64
C PRO A 267 2.53 14.50 -6.45
N LEU A 268 3.61 14.00 -5.84
CA LEU A 268 4.82 13.59 -6.57
C LEU A 268 4.49 12.50 -7.60
N GLY A 269 3.68 11.51 -7.20
CA GLY A 269 3.22 10.48 -8.10
C GLY A 269 2.26 10.99 -9.19
N GLY A 270 1.31 11.85 -8.82
CA GLY A 270 0.27 12.35 -9.73
C GLY A 270 0.80 13.34 -10.78
N ARG A 271 1.67 14.27 -10.36
CA ARG A 271 2.20 15.33 -11.23
C ARG A 271 3.46 14.92 -12.00
N LEU A 272 4.37 14.20 -11.34
CA LEU A 272 5.70 13.91 -11.89
C LEU A 272 5.88 12.44 -12.26
N GLY A 273 4.91 11.58 -11.97
CA GLY A 273 5.00 10.15 -12.27
C GLY A 273 5.99 9.38 -11.38
N VAL A 274 6.39 9.94 -10.25
CA VAL A 274 7.32 9.29 -9.32
C VAL A 274 6.68 8.01 -8.77
N ALA A 275 7.42 6.92 -8.74
CA ALA A 275 6.95 5.67 -8.14
C ALA A 275 6.64 5.86 -6.65
N HIS A 276 5.46 5.41 -6.21
CA HIS A 276 4.90 5.71 -4.89
C HIS A 276 5.87 5.41 -3.73
N GLY A 277 6.41 4.20 -3.68
CA GLY A 277 7.34 3.83 -2.61
C GLY A 277 8.70 4.55 -2.67
N VAL A 278 9.12 5.04 -3.87
CA VAL A 278 10.29 5.91 -3.99
C VAL A 278 9.99 7.26 -3.35
N ALA A 279 8.83 7.86 -3.64
CA ALA A 279 8.40 9.12 -3.05
C ALA A 279 8.28 9.01 -1.52
N ASN A 280 7.65 7.94 -1.01
CA ASN A 280 7.57 7.67 0.42
C ASN A 280 8.96 7.57 1.05
N GLY A 281 9.90 6.87 0.42
CA GLY A 281 11.28 6.74 0.90
C GLY A 281 12.03 8.08 0.98
N ILE A 282 11.80 9.01 0.04
CA ILE A 282 12.37 10.36 0.08
C ILE A 282 11.81 11.15 1.26
N LEU A 283 10.51 11.07 1.49
CA LEU A 283 9.76 11.93 2.40
C LEU A 283 9.75 11.43 3.85
N LEU A 284 9.95 10.14 4.09
CA LEU A 284 9.74 9.53 5.40
C LEU A 284 10.58 10.20 6.51
N ALA A 285 11.90 10.25 6.37
CA ALA A 285 12.76 10.82 7.41
C ALA A 285 12.54 12.33 7.63
N PRO A 286 12.42 13.18 6.58
CA PRO A 286 12.08 14.60 6.75
C PRO A 286 10.75 14.85 7.46
N VAL A 287 9.72 14.07 7.16
CA VAL A 287 8.42 14.19 7.84
C VAL A 287 8.49 13.63 9.26
N MET A 288 9.26 12.59 9.52
CA MET A 288 9.54 12.14 10.90
C MET A 288 10.22 13.24 11.71
N GLU A 289 11.18 13.95 11.12
CA GLU A 289 11.83 15.11 11.78
C GLU A 289 10.80 16.20 12.11
N TYR A 290 9.90 16.52 11.17
CA TYR A 290 8.82 17.46 11.39
C TYR A 290 7.88 17.05 12.53
N ASN A 291 7.63 15.75 12.70
CA ASN A 291 6.69 15.17 13.66
C ASN A 291 7.28 14.87 15.04
N LYS A 292 8.60 14.84 15.20
CA LYS A 292 9.28 14.22 16.35
C LYS A 292 8.78 14.68 17.71
N ASP A 293 8.41 15.96 17.86
CA ASP A 293 7.95 16.52 19.13
C ASP A 293 6.45 16.30 19.42
N PHE A 294 5.71 15.76 18.46
CA PHE A 294 4.26 15.57 18.54
C PHE A 294 3.83 14.10 18.72
N THR A 295 4.80 13.18 18.92
CA THR A 295 4.56 11.75 18.96
C THR A 295 4.72 11.12 20.36
N GLY A 296 4.85 11.95 21.39
CA GLY A 296 5.11 11.47 22.75
C GLY A 296 6.40 10.64 22.81
N GLU A 297 6.32 9.43 23.34
CA GLU A 297 7.46 8.50 23.44
C GLU A 297 7.51 7.46 22.32
N LYS A 298 6.63 7.52 21.33
CA LYS A 298 6.54 6.49 20.28
C LYS A 298 7.82 6.31 19.46
N TYR A 299 8.64 7.35 19.37
CA TYR A 299 9.93 7.24 18.68
C TYR A 299 10.97 6.42 19.44
N ARG A 300 10.80 6.18 20.74
CA ARG A 300 11.62 5.21 21.50
C ARG A 300 11.47 3.80 20.93
N ASP A 301 10.22 3.42 20.64
CA ASP A 301 9.93 2.10 20.07
C ASP A 301 10.49 1.96 18.65
N ILE A 302 10.43 3.03 17.84
CA ILE A 302 11.03 3.06 16.51
C ILE A 302 12.55 2.96 16.60
N ALA A 303 13.18 3.75 17.50
CA ALA A 303 14.62 3.71 17.76
C ALA A 303 15.09 2.30 18.17
N ASP A 304 14.38 1.65 19.11
CA ASP A 304 14.65 0.28 19.54
C ASP A 304 14.57 -0.71 18.37
N ALA A 305 13.54 -0.59 17.52
CA ALA A 305 13.37 -1.43 16.34
C ALA A 305 14.55 -1.34 15.35
N PHE A 306 15.19 -0.17 15.29
CA PHE A 306 16.38 0.08 14.46
C PHE A 306 17.72 -0.16 15.21
N GLY A 307 17.66 -0.63 16.45
CA GLY A 307 18.86 -1.00 17.23
C GLY A 307 19.61 0.19 17.83
N VAL A 308 18.93 1.31 18.08
CA VAL A 308 19.48 2.44 18.83
C VAL A 308 19.71 2.01 20.28
N GLU A 309 20.93 2.18 20.78
CA GLU A 309 21.25 1.90 22.18
C GLU A 309 20.53 2.90 23.10
N ASP A 310 20.18 2.46 24.29
CA ASP A 310 19.50 3.29 25.30
C ASP A 310 18.17 3.93 24.84
N ALA A 311 17.48 3.35 23.86
CA ALA A 311 16.22 3.88 23.32
C ALA A 311 15.18 4.20 24.42
N TYR A 312 15.10 3.41 25.49
CA TYR A 312 14.15 3.62 26.60
C TYR A 312 14.71 4.37 27.79
N THR A 313 16.04 4.48 27.93
CA THR A 313 16.71 5.11 29.09
C THR A 313 17.36 6.45 28.76
N GLY A 314 17.66 6.68 27.48
CA GLY A 314 18.28 7.90 26.99
C GLY A 314 17.38 9.13 27.04
N ASP A 315 17.98 10.30 26.83
CA ASP A 315 17.26 11.55 26.65
C ASP A 315 16.28 11.46 25.48
N LEU A 316 15.03 11.89 25.67
CA LEU A 316 13.97 11.69 24.70
C LEU A 316 14.21 12.43 23.38
N GLU A 317 14.73 13.66 23.45
CA GLU A 317 15.01 14.47 22.25
C GLU A 317 16.09 13.80 21.41
N LYS A 318 17.18 13.37 22.05
CA LYS A 318 18.26 12.64 21.39
C LYS A 318 17.78 11.33 20.77
N VAL A 319 16.97 10.56 21.48
CA VAL A 319 16.44 9.28 20.96
C VAL A 319 15.52 9.49 19.75
N ARG A 320 14.72 10.56 19.74
CA ARG A 320 13.91 10.95 18.59
C ARG A 320 14.76 11.27 17.35
N GLU A 321 15.84 12.05 17.55
CA GLU A 321 16.79 12.36 16.47
C GLU A 321 17.47 11.08 15.94
N GLU A 322 17.92 10.19 16.84
CA GLU A 322 18.54 8.92 16.47
C GLU A 322 17.58 7.99 15.72
N ALA A 323 16.28 7.98 16.07
CA ALA A 323 15.25 7.25 15.32
C ALA A 323 15.12 7.77 13.89
N VAL A 324 15.05 9.09 13.70
CA VAL A 324 14.99 9.74 12.38
C VAL A 324 16.24 9.42 11.56
N GLN A 325 17.42 9.53 12.17
CA GLN A 325 18.69 9.23 11.51
C GLN A 325 18.80 7.77 11.10
N ALA A 326 18.31 6.83 11.92
CA ALA A 326 18.34 5.41 11.61
C ALA A 326 17.44 5.06 10.40
N VAL A 327 16.26 5.66 10.30
CA VAL A 327 15.38 5.52 9.14
C VAL A 327 15.99 6.17 7.89
N HIS A 328 16.54 7.39 8.02
CA HIS A 328 17.25 8.05 6.92
C HIS A 328 18.42 7.19 6.42
N LYS A 329 19.22 6.67 7.34
CA LYS A 329 20.35 5.78 6.99
C LYS A 329 19.89 4.55 6.22
N LEU A 330 18.79 3.91 6.62
CA LEU A 330 18.25 2.78 5.87
C LEU A 330 17.91 3.18 4.42
N THR A 331 17.26 4.34 4.21
CA THR A 331 16.93 4.85 2.87
C THR A 331 18.18 5.05 2.01
N VAL A 332 19.24 5.65 2.58
CA VAL A 332 20.53 5.87 1.91
C VAL A 332 21.22 4.55 1.58
N ASP A 333 21.32 3.62 2.54
CA ASP A 333 21.96 2.31 2.36
C ASP A 333 21.28 1.49 1.27
N LEU A 334 19.96 1.62 1.13
CA LEU A 334 19.17 0.98 0.09
C LEU A 334 19.32 1.64 -1.28
N LYS A 335 19.98 2.79 -1.36
CA LYS A 335 20.15 3.60 -2.56
C LYS A 335 18.83 4.08 -3.16
N ASN A 336 17.85 4.36 -2.31
CA ASN A 336 16.69 5.13 -2.73
C ASN A 336 17.12 6.61 -2.94
N PRO A 337 16.55 7.35 -3.91
CA PRO A 337 16.72 8.79 -3.96
C PRO A 337 16.38 9.44 -2.61
N THR A 338 17.09 10.52 -2.26
CA THR A 338 16.92 11.23 -0.99
C THR A 338 16.44 12.68 -1.17
N THR A 339 16.38 13.12 -2.42
CA THR A 339 15.85 14.44 -2.79
C THR A 339 14.80 14.31 -3.88
N ILE A 340 13.88 15.28 -3.95
CA ILE A 340 12.86 15.32 -5.00
C ILE A 340 13.44 15.77 -6.35
N SER A 341 14.56 16.51 -6.35
CA SER A 341 15.27 16.87 -7.58
C SER A 341 15.86 15.65 -8.29
N GLU A 342 16.30 14.62 -7.56
CA GLU A 342 16.76 13.36 -8.15
C GLU A 342 15.66 12.62 -8.94
N VAL A 343 14.41 12.89 -8.65
CA VAL A 343 13.24 12.30 -9.32
C VAL A 343 12.54 13.29 -10.26
N GLY A 344 13.19 14.40 -10.58
CA GLY A 344 12.80 15.32 -11.64
C GLY A 344 11.95 16.52 -11.19
N ALA A 345 11.75 16.74 -9.89
CA ALA A 345 11.11 17.95 -9.41
C ALA A 345 11.98 19.19 -9.63
N THR A 346 11.33 20.30 -9.90
CA THR A 346 11.94 21.62 -10.09
C THR A 346 11.32 22.65 -9.13
N GLU A 347 11.95 23.81 -8.97
CA GLU A 347 11.39 24.89 -8.11
C GLU A 347 9.96 25.30 -8.53
N ALA A 348 9.62 25.19 -9.83
CA ALA A 348 8.30 25.53 -10.34
C ALA A 348 7.19 24.54 -9.88
N ASP A 349 7.58 23.35 -9.47
CA ASP A 349 6.66 22.31 -9.00
C ASP A 349 6.30 22.46 -7.53
N LEU A 350 7.10 23.17 -6.73
CA LEU A 350 7.02 23.15 -5.27
C LEU A 350 5.70 23.68 -4.72
N GLU A 351 5.23 24.85 -5.19
CA GLU A 351 3.96 25.43 -4.74
C GLU A 351 2.76 24.56 -5.13
N PRO A 352 2.64 24.08 -6.39
CA PRO A 352 1.59 23.12 -6.75
C PRO A 352 1.62 21.81 -5.95
N LEU A 353 2.82 21.27 -5.66
CA LEU A 353 2.97 20.06 -4.85
C LEU A 353 2.52 20.32 -3.39
N ALA A 354 2.91 21.45 -2.82
CA ALA A 354 2.52 21.80 -1.45
C ALA A 354 1.01 22.02 -1.32
N HIS A 355 0.39 22.69 -2.31
CA HIS A 355 -1.05 22.90 -2.34
C HIS A 355 -1.81 21.56 -2.40
N ASP A 356 -1.44 20.66 -3.32
CA ASP A 356 -2.11 19.37 -3.45
C ASP A 356 -1.89 18.51 -2.19
N ALA A 357 -0.70 18.51 -1.62
CA ALA A 357 -0.38 17.77 -0.40
C ALA A 357 -1.18 18.27 0.82
N PHE A 358 -1.39 19.55 0.93
CA PHE A 358 -2.21 20.14 2.01
C PHE A 358 -3.66 19.68 1.94
N HIS A 359 -4.20 19.50 0.72
CA HIS A 359 -5.56 19.06 0.48
C HIS A 359 -5.72 17.53 0.36
N ASP A 360 -4.62 16.77 0.49
CA ASP A 360 -4.67 15.31 0.43
C ASP A 360 -5.38 14.71 1.64
N VAL A 361 -6.14 13.65 1.40
CA VAL A 361 -6.97 12.98 2.40
C VAL A 361 -6.16 12.40 3.57
N CYS A 362 -4.88 12.08 3.35
CA CYS A 362 -3.99 11.54 4.38
C CYS A 362 -3.43 12.62 5.32
N THR A 363 -3.25 13.84 4.83
CA THR A 363 -2.60 14.94 5.58
C THR A 363 -3.25 15.24 6.94
N PRO A 364 -4.58 15.25 7.10
CA PRO A 364 -5.21 15.47 8.41
C PRO A 364 -4.90 14.39 9.46
N GLY A 365 -4.46 13.19 9.04
CA GLY A 365 -4.05 12.09 9.91
C GLY A 365 -2.65 12.25 10.52
N ASN A 366 -1.93 13.33 10.18
CA ASN A 366 -0.60 13.59 10.72
C ASN A 366 -0.67 14.06 12.19
N PRO A 367 0.22 13.60 13.10
CA PRO A 367 0.17 14.00 14.51
C PRO A 367 0.42 15.49 14.75
N ARG A 368 1.30 16.11 13.95
CA ARG A 368 1.47 17.57 13.90
C ARG A 368 0.70 18.11 12.70
N GLN A 369 -0.31 18.92 12.95
CA GLN A 369 -1.06 19.56 11.87
C GLN A 369 -0.11 20.45 11.06
N ALA A 370 -0.09 20.25 9.75
CA ALA A 370 0.76 20.99 8.82
C ALA A 370 -0.02 22.11 8.12
N THR A 371 0.62 23.24 7.92
CA THR A 371 0.15 24.27 7.00
C THR A 371 0.73 24.05 5.61
N GLU A 372 0.21 24.74 4.61
CA GLU A 372 0.76 24.68 3.24
C GLU A 372 2.20 25.22 3.22
N GLU A 373 2.53 26.20 4.05
CA GLU A 373 3.88 26.76 4.20
C GLU A 373 4.85 25.76 4.85
N ASP A 374 4.41 24.98 5.85
CA ASP A 374 5.22 23.90 6.43
C ASP A 374 5.57 22.84 5.37
N ILE A 375 4.58 22.43 4.59
CA ILE A 375 4.75 21.43 3.52
C ILE A 375 5.71 21.94 2.45
N LEU A 376 5.53 23.19 2.03
CA LEU A 376 6.42 23.86 1.09
C LEU A 376 7.86 23.94 1.63
N ALA A 377 8.03 24.21 2.91
CA ALA A 377 9.36 24.23 3.55
C ALA A 377 10.02 22.85 3.54
N ILE A 378 9.26 21.79 3.80
CA ILE A 378 9.78 20.41 3.71
C ILE A 378 10.20 20.10 2.27
N TYR A 379 9.36 20.39 1.26
CA TYR A 379 9.75 20.16 -0.15
C TYR A 379 10.99 20.95 -0.55
N LYS A 380 11.10 22.23 -0.14
CA LYS A 380 12.29 23.05 -0.40
C LYS A 380 13.56 22.46 0.19
N SER A 381 13.48 21.83 1.36
CA SER A 381 14.65 21.19 1.99
C SER A 381 15.14 19.95 1.26
N LEU A 382 14.34 19.44 0.33
CA LEU A 382 14.60 18.23 -0.46
C LEU A 382 14.99 18.53 -1.91
N MET A 383 15.21 19.81 -2.25
CA MET A 383 15.76 20.24 -3.55
C MET A 383 17.29 20.11 -3.55
#